data_20536ac32dde99162b0b9db5cbcc2819
#
_entry.id   20536ac32dde99162b0b9db5cbcc2819
#
_cell.length_a   1.000
_cell.length_b   1.000
_cell.length_c   1.000
_cell.angle_alpha   90.00
_cell.angle_beta   90.00
_cell.angle_gamma   90.00
#
_symmetry.space_group_name_H-M   'P 1'
#
loop_
_entity.id
_entity.type
_entity.pdbx_description
1 polymer ?
#
loop_
_entity_poly.entity_id
_entity_poly.type
_entity_poly.pdbx_seq_one_letter_code
_entity_poly.pdbx_strand_id
1 'polypeptide(L)'
;MKSACVGPPCVGFVVGSVEGSSVVPPLPIMSLPGITLASNSTISPGLLNALYDAGIAIDDVNPDYVIVGESASYSLNTLTRATNLVLAGAKLIGANSDVSGPIENGIAPACRALISPIEMATGKQAYFCGKPNPLMMRTGLNLLNCHSADAVIVGDRMDTDIISGLESGIDTVLVLSGISSVETIKTYAYQPTVILNGVIDIVRMTGQE
;
A
#
# COMPACT_ATOMS: atom_id res chain seq x y z
N MET A 1 40.22 6.64 -0.10
CA MET A 1 39.64 7.94 -0.56
C MET A 1 38.18 7.71 -0.84
N LYS A 2 37.30 8.15 0.05
CA LYS A 2 35.86 8.08 -0.11
C LYS A 2 35.42 9.34 -0.84
N SER A 3 34.90 9.20 -2.04
CA SER A 3 34.25 10.28 -2.79
C SER A 3 32.90 10.56 -2.11
N ALA A 4 32.75 11.72 -1.50
CA ALA A 4 31.48 12.21 -1.00
C ALA A 4 30.66 12.70 -2.17
N CYS A 5 29.54 12.05 -2.46
CA CYS A 5 28.49 12.63 -3.28
C CYS A 5 27.83 13.75 -2.49
N VAL A 6 28.18 14.99 -2.83
CA VAL A 6 27.47 16.20 -2.39
C VAL A 6 26.44 16.52 -3.48
N GLY A 7 25.28 15.88 -3.37
CA GLY A 7 24.07 16.32 -4.07
C GLY A 7 23.09 16.89 -3.04
N PRO A 8 22.15 17.79 -3.43
CA PRO A 8 21.12 18.26 -2.53
C PRO A 8 20.27 17.06 -2.06
N PRO A 9 19.74 17.08 -0.81
CA PRO A 9 18.93 15.99 -0.29
C PRO A 9 17.75 15.74 -1.24
N CYS A 10 17.61 14.50 -1.71
CA CYS A 10 16.48 14.09 -2.52
C CYS A 10 15.24 14.07 -1.63
N VAL A 11 14.46 15.15 -1.62
CA VAL A 11 13.16 15.17 -0.96
C VAL A 11 12.18 14.42 -1.83
N GLY A 12 12.06 13.14 -1.59
CA GLY A 12 11.06 12.29 -2.22
C GLY A 12 9.80 12.27 -1.36
N PHE A 13 8.71 12.87 -1.84
CA PHE A 13 7.42 12.78 -1.16
C PHE A 13 6.72 11.49 -1.57
N VAL A 14 6.52 10.56 -0.62
CA VAL A 14 5.56 9.47 -0.76
C VAL A 14 4.28 9.93 -0.07
N VAL A 15 3.37 10.54 -0.82
CA VAL A 15 2.05 10.94 -0.30
C VAL A 15 1.17 9.69 -0.27
N GLY A 16 0.78 9.25 0.91
CA GLY A 16 -0.25 8.25 1.10
C GLY A 16 -1.63 8.83 0.80
N SER A 17 -2.44 8.06 0.06
CA SER A 17 -3.82 8.33 -0.34
C SER A 17 -4.06 9.58 -1.18
N VAL A 18 -3.85 9.46 -2.48
CA VAL A 18 -4.59 10.22 -3.49
C VAL A 18 -5.33 9.20 -4.34
N GLU A 19 -6.64 9.29 -4.38
CA GLU A 19 -7.45 8.73 -5.45
C GLU A 19 -6.97 9.35 -6.76
N GLY A 20 -6.29 8.58 -7.58
CA GLY A 20 -5.76 9.05 -8.86
C GLY A 20 -4.44 8.36 -9.17
N SER A 21 -4.50 7.45 -10.12
CA SER A 21 -3.44 6.74 -10.80
C SER A 21 -2.05 7.40 -10.71
N SER A 22 -1.28 7.13 -9.70
CA SER A 22 0.16 7.20 -9.81
C SER A 22 0.62 5.84 -10.33
N VAL A 23 0.90 5.79 -11.62
CA VAL A 23 1.57 4.67 -12.27
C VAL A 23 2.96 4.58 -11.64
N VAL A 24 3.09 3.77 -10.61
CA VAL A 24 4.40 3.26 -10.22
C VAL A 24 4.83 2.36 -11.37
N PRO A 25 5.92 2.68 -12.10
CA PRO A 25 6.37 1.80 -13.16
C PRO A 25 6.57 0.40 -12.56
N PRO A 26 6.13 -0.65 -13.24
CA PRO A 26 6.29 -2.00 -12.73
C PRO A 26 7.77 -2.22 -12.45
N LEU A 27 8.09 -2.68 -11.23
CA LEU A 27 9.38 -3.31 -11.01
C LEU A 27 9.58 -4.32 -12.14
N PRO A 28 10.80 -4.55 -12.62
CA PRO A 28 11.08 -5.71 -13.42
C PRO A 28 10.78 -6.93 -12.53
N ILE A 29 9.50 -7.28 -12.46
CA ILE A 29 9.10 -8.60 -11.99
C ILE A 29 9.75 -9.50 -13.02
N MET A 30 10.79 -10.21 -12.59
CA MET A 30 11.29 -11.33 -13.39
C MET A 30 10.03 -12.05 -13.84
N SER A 31 9.80 -12.09 -15.15
CA SER A 31 8.72 -12.85 -15.74
C SER A 31 8.94 -14.28 -15.28
N LEU A 32 8.31 -14.66 -14.19
CA LEU A 32 8.21 -16.06 -13.78
C LEU A 32 7.21 -16.65 -14.75
N PRO A 33 7.64 -17.43 -15.75
CA PRO A 33 6.74 -18.04 -16.69
C PRO A 33 5.79 -18.93 -15.90
N GLY A 34 4.50 -18.70 -16.02
CA GLY A 34 3.45 -19.56 -15.48
C GLY A 34 2.75 -19.08 -14.22
N ILE A 35 2.96 -17.83 -13.75
CA ILE A 35 2.11 -17.30 -12.68
C ILE A 35 0.76 -16.89 -13.26
N THR A 36 -0.31 -17.45 -12.71
CA THR A 36 -1.67 -17.16 -13.09
C THR A 36 -2.45 -16.55 -11.92
N LEU A 37 -3.33 -15.61 -12.23
CA LEU A 37 -4.17 -14.91 -11.25
C LEU A 37 -5.64 -15.10 -11.58
N ALA A 38 -6.48 -15.22 -10.55
CA ALA A 38 -7.91 -15.15 -10.72
C ALA A 38 -8.34 -13.72 -11.05
N SER A 39 -9.05 -13.52 -12.18
CA SER A 39 -9.75 -12.28 -12.47
C SER A 39 -11.01 -12.19 -11.64
N ASN A 40 -10.86 -11.82 -10.39
CA ASN A 40 -12.05 -11.46 -9.63
C ASN A 40 -12.35 -9.99 -9.85
N SER A 41 -13.65 -9.67 -10.03
CA SER A 41 -14.18 -8.30 -10.00
C SER A 41 -13.91 -7.54 -8.67
N THR A 42 -13.06 -8.10 -7.82
CA THR A 42 -12.56 -7.48 -6.58
C THR A 42 -11.33 -6.60 -6.77
N ILE A 43 -10.85 -6.45 -8.00
CA ILE A 43 -9.71 -5.57 -8.31
C ILE A 43 -10.16 -4.39 -9.17
N SER A 44 -9.57 -3.22 -8.92
CA SER A 44 -9.82 -2.04 -9.73
C SER A 44 -9.23 -2.21 -11.15
N PRO A 45 -9.77 -1.52 -12.17
CA PRO A 45 -9.21 -1.55 -13.53
C PRO A 45 -7.72 -1.17 -13.57
N GLY A 46 -7.29 -0.24 -12.72
CA GLY A 46 -5.87 0.17 -12.65
C GLY A 46 -4.95 -0.97 -12.20
N LEU A 47 -5.34 -1.72 -11.18
CA LEU A 47 -4.57 -2.89 -10.73
C LEU A 47 -4.56 -3.99 -11.81
N LEU A 48 -5.69 -4.23 -12.46
CA LEU A 48 -5.79 -5.22 -13.53
C LEU A 48 -4.86 -4.87 -14.71
N ASN A 49 -4.86 -3.62 -15.14
CA ASN A 49 -3.96 -3.15 -16.21
C ASN A 49 -2.50 -3.31 -15.83
N ALA A 50 -2.12 -2.93 -14.60
CA ALA A 50 -0.74 -3.09 -14.11
C ALA A 50 -0.28 -4.56 -14.11
N LEU A 51 -1.19 -5.50 -13.80
CA LEU A 51 -0.90 -6.94 -13.87
C LEU A 51 -0.70 -7.41 -15.31
N TYR A 52 -1.53 -6.96 -16.26
CA TYR A 52 -1.35 -7.25 -17.68
C TYR A 52 -0.03 -6.68 -18.22
N ASP A 53 0.30 -5.44 -17.86
CA ASP A 53 1.56 -4.80 -18.28
C ASP A 53 2.79 -5.52 -17.71
N ALA A 54 2.64 -6.15 -16.54
CA ALA A 54 3.66 -7.02 -15.95
C ALA A 54 3.73 -8.42 -16.58
N GLY A 55 2.89 -8.72 -17.60
CA GLY A 55 2.86 -10.01 -18.27
C GLY A 55 2.24 -11.15 -17.47
N ILE A 56 1.44 -10.82 -16.43
CA ILE A 56 0.79 -11.81 -15.59
C ILE A 56 -0.50 -12.28 -16.26
N ALA A 57 -0.63 -13.58 -16.44
CA ALA A 57 -1.81 -14.19 -17.05
C ALA A 57 -2.97 -14.26 -16.04
N ILE A 58 -4.18 -14.06 -16.55
CA ILE A 58 -5.41 -14.24 -15.77
C ILE A 58 -5.97 -15.62 -16.05
N ASP A 59 -6.16 -16.41 -15.00
CA ASP A 59 -6.78 -17.74 -15.04
C ASP A 59 -7.82 -17.85 -13.93
N ASP A 60 -9.04 -18.08 -14.30
CA ASP A 60 -10.16 -18.17 -13.37
C ASP A 60 -10.52 -19.62 -12.96
N VAL A 61 -9.76 -20.60 -13.46
CA VAL A 61 -10.03 -22.02 -13.21
C VAL A 61 -9.03 -22.61 -12.20
N ASN A 62 -7.74 -22.37 -12.41
CA ASN A 62 -6.69 -22.91 -11.57
C ASN A 62 -5.55 -21.89 -11.36
N PRO A 63 -5.84 -20.74 -10.75
CA PRO A 63 -4.83 -19.71 -10.54
C PRO A 63 -3.85 -20.09 -9.43
N ASP A 64 -2.62 -19.58 -9.51
CA ASP A 64 -1.64 -19.68 -8.42
C ASP A 64 -1.97 -18.73 -7.27
N TYR A 65 -2.59 -17.58 -7.61
CA TYR A 65 -2.92 -16.54 -6.64
C TYR A 65 -4.33 -15.97 -6.85
N VAL A 66 -4.96 -15.60 -5.76
CA VAL A 66 -6.15 -14.75 -5.72
C VAL A 66 -5.73 -13.38 -5.19
N ILE A 67 -5.92 -12.33 -5.98
CA ILE A 67 -5.63 -10.95 -5.57
C ILE A 67 -6.95 -10.23 -5.24
N VAL A 68 -6.95 -9.56 -4.09
CA VAL A 68 -8.06 -8.71 -3.65
C VAL A 68 -7.56 -7.27 -3.48
N GLY A 69 -8.26 -6.35 -4.09
CA GLY A 69 -8.09 -4.91 -3.92
C GLY A 69 -9.44 -4.26 -3.59
N GLU A 70 -9.47 -2.93 -3.60
CA GLU A 70 -10.71 -2.20 -3.45
C GLU A 70 -11.45 -2.12 -4.79
N SER A 71 -12.74 -2.46 -4.76
CA SER A 71 -13.59 -2.42 -5.95
C SER A 71 -15.05 -2.22 -5.55
N ALA A 72 -15.79 -1.43 -6.33
CA ALA A 72 -17.22 -1.26 -6.16
C ALA A 72 -18.03 -2.52 -6.57
N SER A 73 -17.39 -3.48 -7.25
CA SER A 73 -18.05 -4.70 -7.75
C SER A 73 -17.99 -5.87 -6.78
N TYR A 74 -17.74 -5.63 -5.50
CA TYR A 74 -17.68 -6.67 -4.48
C TYR A 74 -19.04 -7.32 -4.26
N SER A 75 -19.15 -8.64 -4.47
CA SER A 75 -20.40 -9.39 -4.36
C SER A 75 -20.19 -10.74 -3.68
N LEU A 76 -21.28 -11.33 -3.18
CA LEU A 76 -21.23 -12.68 -2.59
C LEU A 76 -20.73 -13.72 -3.61
N ASN A 77 -21.10 -13.61 -4.88
CA ASN A 77 -20.63 -14.53 -5.92
C ASN A 77 -19.12 -14.45 -6.11
N THR A 78 -18.58 -13.24 -6.14
CA THR A 78 -17.14 -12.99 -6.26
C THR A 78 -16.38 -13.53 -5.05
N LEU A 79 -16.95 -13.29 -3.87
CA LEU A 79 -16.40 -13.78 -2.60
C LEU A 79 -16.38 -15.30 -2.54
N THR A 80 -17.50 -15.95 -2.91
CA THR A 80 -17.62 -17.41 -2.96
C THR A 80 -16.59 -18.02 -3.91
N ARG A 81 -16.41 -17.42 -5.09
CA ARG A 81 -15.43 -17.88 -6.06
C ARG A 81 -14.00 -17.76 -5.53
N ALA A 82 -13.62 -16.61 -4.98
CA ALA A 82 -12.31 -16.39 -4.38
C ALA A 82 -12.03 -17.39 -3.24
N THR A 83 -13.02 -17.61 -2.36
CA THR A 83 -12.93 -18.58 -1.27
C THR A 83 -12.64 -20.00 -1.80
N ASN A 84 -13.37 -20.44 -2.83
CA ASN A 84 -13.17 -21.78 -3.39
C ASN A 84 -11.81 -21.93 -4.08
N LEU A 85 -11.31 -20.91 -4.77
CA LEU A 85 -9.98 -20.93 -5.37
C LEU A 85 -8.88 -20.99 -4.32
N VAL A 86 -9.01 -20.26 -3.20
CA VAL A 86 -8.08 -20.33 -2.08
C VAL A 86 -8.13 -21.70 -1.39
N LEU A 87 -9.31 -22.29 -1.24
CA LEU A 87 -9.46 -23.68 -0.72
C LEU A 87 -8.84 -24.70 -1.67
N ALA A 88 -8.91 -24.48 -2.98
CA ALA A 88 -8.27 -25.31 -3.99
C ALA A 88 -6.74 -25.20 -4.02
N GLY A 89 -6.15 -24.21 -3.34
CA GLY A 89 -4.71 -24.09 -3.18
C GLY A 89 -4.10 -22.75 -3.63
N ALA A 90 -4.87 -21.86 -4.24
CA ALA A 90 -4.40 -20.53 -4.60
C ALA A 90 -3.98 -19.73 -3.36
N LYS A 91 -2.90 -18.97 -3.46
CA LYS A 91 -2.41 -18.11 -2.39
C LYS A 91 -3.15 -16.76 -2.40
N LEU A 92 -3.43 -16.23 -1.22
CA LEU A 92 -4.23 -15.01 -1.06
C LEU A 92 -3.33 -13.78 -0.91
N ILE A 93 -3.53 -12.78 -1.76
CA ILE A 93 -2.81 -11.51 -1.75
C ILE A 93 -3.82 -10.36 -1.60
N GLY A 94 -3.54 -9.44 -0.67
CA GLY A 94 -4.25 -8.18 -0.51
C GLY A 94 -3.42 -6.99 -1.01
N ALA A 95 -4.07 -6.03 -1.65
CA ALA A 95 -3.40 -4.83 -2.15
C ALA A 95 -2.84 -3.98 -1.01
N ASN A 96 -3.65 -3.75 0.03
CA ASN A 96 -3.24 -3.00 1.23
C ASN A 96 -3.92 -3.57 2.49
N SER A 97 -3.44 -3.19 3.66
CA SER A 97 -3.95 -3.65 4.94
C SER A 97 -4.96 -2.68 5.60
N ASP A 98 -5.38 -1.64 4.89
CA ASP A 98 -6.34 -0.67 5.42
C ASP A 98 -7.70 -1.33 5.68
N VAL A 99 -8.25 -1.08 6.86
CA VAL A 99 -9.55 -1.64 7.27
C VAL A 99 -10.70 -0.83 6.69
N SER A 100 -10.54 0.49 6.66
CA SER A 100 -11.54 1.41 6.16
C SER A 100 -10.89 2.68 5.60
N GLY A 101 -11.62 3.38 4.74
CA GLY A 101 -11.26 4.70 4.24
C GLY A 101 -12.42 5.69 4.36
N PRO A 102 -12.14 7.01 4.45
CA PRO A 102 -13.17 8.03 4.49
C PRO A 102 -13.88 8.15 3.14
N ILE A 103 -15.17 8.40 3.19
CA ILE A 103 -16.00 8.79 2.04
C ILE A 103 -16.80 10.04 2.42
N GLU A 104 -17.46 10.67 1.45
CA GLU A 104 -18.19 11.92 1.66
C GLU A 104 -19.17 11.87 2.84
N ASN A 105 -19.85 10.74 3.05
CA ASN A 105 -20.85 10.57 4.10
C ASN A 105 -20.52 9.41 5.04
N GLY A 106 -19.28 9.32 5.54
CA GLY A 106 -18.88 8.31 6.52
C GLY A 106 -17.60 7.58 6.17
N ILE A 107 -17.59 6.25 6.32
CA ILE A 107 -16.47 5.38 6.01
C ILE A 107 -16.91 4.22 5.10
N ALA A 108 -16.02 3.80 4.21
CA ALA A 108 -16.19 2.58 3.43
C ALA A 108 -15.20 1.50 3.89
N PRO A 109 -15.54 0.21 3.76
CA PRO A 109 -14.59 -0.86 3.99
C PRO A 109 -13.46 -0.81 2.94
N ALA A 110 -12.22 -0.92 3.39
CA ALA A 110 -11.05 -1.01 2.54
C ALA A 110 -10.58 -2.46 2.36
N CYS A 111 -9.48 -2.68 1.67
CA CYS A 111 -9.03 -4.00 1.22
C CYS A 111 -8.96 -5.04 2.35
N ARG A 112 -8.47 -4.69 3.54
CA ARG A 112 -8.40 -5.60 4.69
C ARG A 112 -9.77 -6.09 5.14
N ALA A 113 -10.76 -5.21 5.16
CA ALA A 113 -12.13 -5.59 5.50
C ALA A 113 -12.77 -6.47 4.43
N LEU A 114 -12.49 -6.20 3.15
CA LEU A 114 -13.01 -6.96 2.02
C LEU A 114 -12.41 -8.38 1.93
N ILE A 115 -11.17 -8.57 2.35
CA ILE A 115 -10.46 -9.85 2.32
C ILE A 115 -10.79 -10.75 3.52
N SER A 116 -11.18 -10.14 4.64
CA SER A 116 -11.44 -10.84 5.91
C SER A 116 -12.44 -12.02 5.78
N PRO A 117 -13.54 -11.94 5.04
CA PRO A 117 -14.45 -13.07 4.87
C PRO A 117 -13.79 -14.29 4.20
N ILE A 118 -12.84 -14.07 3.28
CA ILE A 118 -12.10 -15.15 2.62
C ILE A 118 -11.17 -15.82 3.64
N GLU A 119 -10.43 -15.03 4.42
CA GLU A 119 -9.56 -15.56 5.47
C GLU A 119 -10.34 -16.36 6.52
N MET A 120 -11.48 -15.83 6.97
CA MET A 120 -12.35 -16.50 7.94
C MET A 120 -12.92 -17.82 7.41
N ALA A 121 -13.36 -17.84 6.14
CA ALA A 121 -13.95 -19.03 5.53
C ALA A 121 -12.91 -20.11 5.20
N THR A 122 -11.66 -19.73 4.90
CA THR A 122 -10.62 -20.66 4.45
C THR A 122 -9.60 -21.01 5.52
N GLY A 123 -9.49 -20.22 6.59
CA GLY A 123 -8.41 -20.30 7.57
C GLY A 123 -7.03 -19.93 7.02
N LYS A 124 -6.96 -19.34 5.80
CA LYS A 124 -5.72 -18.90 5.17
C LYS A 124 -5.52 -17.41 5.40
N GLN A 125 -4.26 -16.99 5.58
CA GLN A 125 -3.91 -15.59 5.77
C GLN A 125 -3.47 -14.96 4.44
N ALA A 126 -3.90 -13.73 4.19
CA ALA A 126 -3.46 -12.94 3.06
C ALA A 126 -2.07 -12.33 3.29
N TYR A 127 -1.28 -12.24 2.23
CA TYR A 127 -0.09 -11.40 2.20
C TYR A 127 -0.45 -10.02 1.64
N PHE A 128 -0.26 -8.96 2.41
CA PHE A 128 -0.55 -7.59 1.99
C PHE A 128 0.71 -6.93 1.41
N CYS A 129 0.62 -6.45 0.16
CA CYS A 129 1.76 -5.82 -0.54
C CYS A 129 1.92 -4.33 -0.17
N GLY A 130 0.82 -3.65 0.15
CA GLY A 130 0.81 -2.23 0.52
C GLY A 130 1.28 -1.97 1.95
N LYS A 131 1.30 -0.71 2.34
CA LYS A 131 1.65 -0.28 3.71
C LYS A 131 0.88 -1.11 4.76
N PRO A 132 1.48 -1.49 5.88
CA PRO A 132 2.83 -1.14 6.33
C PRO A 132 3.95 -2.07 5.81
N ASN A 133 3.73 -2.87 4.76
CA ASN A 133 4.73 -3.80 4.25
C ASN A 133 5.98 -3.04 3.76
N PRO A 134 7.18 -3.36 4.27
CA PRO A 134 8.41 -2.68 3.89
C PRO A 134 8.79 -2.90 2.41
N LEU A 135 8.17 -3.86 1.72
CA LEU A 135 8.35 -4.06 0.28
C LEU A 135 8.01 -2.79 -0.51
N MET A 136 6.90 -2.12 -0.15
CA MET A 136 6.47 -0.89 -0.81
C MET A 136 7.48 0.24 -0.60
N MET A 137 7.98 0.42 0.63
CA MET A 137 8.98 1.45 0.95
C MET A 137 10.29 1.18 0.22
N ARG A 138 10.76 -0.05 0.24
CA ARG A 138 11.98 -0.46 -0.47
C ARG A 138 11.87 -0.25 -1.98
N THR A 139 10.71 -0.56 -2.55
CA THR A 139 10.42 -0.28 -3.96
C THR A 139 10.47 1.21 -4.28
N GLY A 140 9.84 2.04 -3.43
CA GLY A 140 9.87 3.50 -3.57
C GLY A 140 11.30 4.06 -3.49
N LEU A 141 12.10 3.65 -2.52
CA LEU A 141 13.50 4.06 -2.39
C LEU A 141 14.34 3.68 -3.61
N ASN A 142 14.15 2.47 -4.14
CA ASN A 142 14.85 2.02 -5.35
C ASN A 142 14.45 2.86 -6.57
N LEU A 143 13.17 3.19 -6.74
CA LEU A 143 12.70 4.05 -7.84
C LEU A 143 13.24 5.48 -7.73
N LEU A 144 13.35 6.01 -6.52
CA LEU A 144 13.92 7.33 -6.25
C LEU A 144 15.45 7.33 -6.30
N ASN A 145 16.08 6.14 -6.37
CA ASN A 145 17.53 5.96 -6.29
C ASN A 145 18.14 6.68 -5.06
N CYS A 146 17.50 6.54 -3.91
CA CYS A 146 17.93 7.14 -2.65
C CYS A 146 18.00 6.11 -1.53
N HIS A 147 18.76 6.44 -0.47
CA HIS A 147 18.80 5.65 0.76
C HIS A 147 17.69 6.06 1.73
N SER A 148 17.34 5.18 2.66
CA SER A 148 16.32 5.48 3.68
C SER A 148 16.67 6.71 4.53
N ALA A 149 17.95 6.94 4.79
CA ALA A 149 18.44 8.12 5.52
C ALA A 149 18.25 9.45 4.76
N ASP A 150 18.02 9.41 3.45
CA ASP A 150 17.82 10.58 2.57
C ASP A 150 16.35 10.77 2.19
N ALA A 151 15.44 9.97 2.79
CA ALA A 151 14.04 9.97 2.47
C ALA A 151 13.18 10.27 3.70
N VAL A 152 12.01 10.86 3.46
CA VAL A 152 11.00 11.12 4.48
C VAL A 152 9.67 10.60 3.97
N ILE A 153 8.95 9.85 4.80
CA ILE A 153 7.55 9.51 4.53
C ILE A 153 6.63 10.54 5.20
N VAL A 154 5.70 11.08 4.43
CA VAL A 154 4.65 11.98 4.92
C VAL A 154 3.32 11.25 4.82
N GLY A 155 2.60 11.16 5.93
CA GLY A 155 1.30 10.48 5.96
C GLY A 155 0.45 10.94 7.13
N ASP A 156 -0.79 10.50 7.14
CA ASP A 156 -1.80 10.87 8.14
C ASP A 156 -2.23 9.72 9.05
N ARG A 157 -1.64 8.52 8.83
CA ARG A 157 -2.02 7.32 9.57
C ARG A 157 -0.85 6.72 10.34
N MET A 158 -1.08 6.50 11.63
CA MET A 158 -0.10 5.83 12.49
C MET A 158 0.09 4.36 12.09
N ASP A 159 -1.00 3.65 11.81
CA ASP A 159 -1.08 2.20 11.57
C ASP A 159 -0.58 1.76 10.18
N THR A 160 -0.35 2.68 9.27
CA THR A 160 0.18 2.38 7.92
C THR A 160 1.39 3.24 7.57
N ASP A 161 1.25 4.57 7.51
CA ASP A 161 2.31 5.45 7.03
C ASP A 161 3.51 5.50 8.00
N ILE A 162 3.21 5.77 9.27
CA ILE A 162 4.26 5.99 10.27
C ILE A 162 5.01 4.69 10.56
N ILE A 163 4.29 3.59 10.78
CA ILE A 163 4.93 2.30 11.00
C ILE A 163 5.75 1.83 9.80
N SER A 164 5.28 2.09 8.56
CA SER A 164 6.04 1.76 7.33
C SER A 164 7.39 2.46 7.28
N GLY A 165 7.41 3.75 7.63
CA GLY A 165 8.63 4.54 7.67
C GLY A 165 9.58 4.00 8.73
N LEU A 166 9.09 3.82 9.94
CA LEU A 166 9.90 3.33 11.08
C LEU A 166 10.53 1.96 10.78
N GLU A 167 9.75 1.00 10.28
CA GLU A 167 10.25 -0.34 9.96
C GLU A 167 11.19 -0.36 8.75
N SER A 168 11.15 0.68 7.92
CA SER A 168 12.03 0.84 6.76
C SER A 168 13.25 1.73 7.05
N GLY A 169 13.39 2.27 8.26
CA GLY A 169 14.47 3.19 8.63
C GLY A 169 14.37 4.53 7.89
N ILE A 170 13.16 4.99 7.61
CA ILE A 170 12.84 6.26 6.95
C ILE A 170 12.27 7.21 7.99
N ASP A 171 12.70 8.47 8.01
CA ASP A 171 12.10 9.50 8.84
C ASP A 171 10.62 9.72 8.51
N THR A 172 9.80 9.99 9.54
CA THR A 172 8.35 10.04 9.40
C THR A 172 7.78 11.39 9.80
N VAL A 173 6.90 11.92 8.96
CA VAL A 173 6.13 13.14 9.22
C VAL A 173 4.65 12.79 9.27
N LEU A 174 4.04 12.91 10.44
CA LEU A 174 2.61 12.76 10.60
C LEU A 174 1.93 14.11 10.39
N VAL A 175 0.93 14.17 9.50
CA VAL A 175 0.07 15.35 9.31
C VAL A 175 -1.28 15.12 9.97
N LEU A 176 -1.72 16.06 10.79
CA LEU A 176 -2.96 15.98 11.55
C LEU A 176 -4.21 16.39 10.75
N SER A 177 -4.05 16.72 9.48
CA SER A 177 -5.15 17.08 8.57
C SER A 177 -5.95 15.88 8.05
N GLY A 178 -5.56 14.65 8.41
CA GLY A 178 -6.19 13.40 7.96
C GLY A 178 -6.81 12.59 9.10
N ILE A 179 -6.46 11.31 9.17
CA ILE A 179 -7.13 10.31 10.03
C ILE A 179 -6.65 10.35 11.48
N SER A 180 -5.34 10.49 11.72
CA SER A 180 -4.78 10.44 13.07
C SER A 180 -4.91 11.78 13.80
N SER A 181 -5.26 11.73 15.07
CA SER A 181 -5.28 12.87 15.99
C SER A 181 -4.15 12.74 17.02
N VAL A 182 -3.92 13.83 17.77
CA VAL A 182 -2.96 13.83 18.90
C VAL A 182 -3.32 12.77 19.95
N GLU A 183 -4.61 12.51 20.15
CA GLU A 183 -5.09 11.47 21.06
C GLU A 183 -4.79 10.08 20.50
N THR A 184 -4.99 9.88 19.20
CA THR A 184 -4.68 8.61 18.52
C THR A 184 -3.19 8.26 18.65
N ILE A 185 -2.29 9.22 18.49
CA ILE A 185 -0.84 9.02 18.60
C ILE A 185 -0.47 8.38 19.94
N LYS A 186 -1.11 8.83 21.05
CA LYS A 186 -0.84 8.35 22.42
C LYS A 186 -1.17 6.86 22.62
N THR A 187 -1.98 6.27 21.75
CA THR A 187 -2.37 4.86 21.86
C THR A 187 -1.34 3.91 21.24
N TYR A 188 -0.37 4.45 20.48
CA TYR A 188 0.66 3.64 19.81
C TYR A 188 1.94 3.60 20.63
N ALA A 189 2.66 2.46 20.55
CA ALA A 189 3.94 2.24 21.22
C ALA A 189 5.10 2.95 20.51
N TYR A 190 4.86 3.57 19.37
CA TYR A 190 5.83 4.29 18.55
C TYR A 190 5.33 5.70 18.23
N GLN A 191 6.26 6.57 17.85
CA GLN A 191 5.97 7.98 17.57
C GLN A 191 6.54 8.37 16.20
N PRO A 192 5.93 9.31 15.48
CA PRO A 192 6.51 9.89 14.28
C PRO A 192 7.74 10.75 14.63
N THR A 193 8.65 10.93 13.68
CA THR A 193 9.83 11.81 13.83
C THR A 193 9.37 13.27 13.98
N VAL A 194 8.37 13.71 13.20
CA VAL A 194 7.80 15.06 13.23
C VAL A 194 6.27 14.99 13.13
N ILE A 195 5.59 15.90 13.81
CA ILE A 195 4.14 16.09 13.74
C ILE A 195 3.86 17.50 13.20
N LEU A 196 3.02 17.61 12.16
CA LEU A 196 2.60 18.85 11.55
C LEU A 196 1.08 18.94 11.49
N ASN A 197 0.52 20.15 11.43
CA ASN A 197 -0.93 20.31 11.29
C ASN A 197 -1.41 19.93 9.88
N GLY A 198 -0.57 20.14 8.85
CA GLY A 198 -0.89 19.78 7.48
C GLY A 198 0.34 19.84 6.58
N VAL A 199 0.19 19.36 5.36
CA VAL A 199 1.27 19.32 4.36
C VAL A 199 1.85 20.71 4.05
N ILE A 200 1.04 21.78 4.14
CA ILE A 200 1.48 23.15 3.93
C ILE A 200 2.59 23.59 4.90
N ASP A 201 2.67 22.99 6.07
CA ASP A 201 3.69 23.31 7.06
C ASP A 201 5.09 22.87 6.59
N ILE A 202 5.17 21.86 5.73
CA ILE A 202 6.43 21.42 5.11
C ILE A 202 7.00 22.52 4.24
N VAL A 203 6.16 23.17 3.42
CA VAL A 203 6.57 24.29 2.55
C VAL A 203 7.10 25.46 3.39
N ARG A 204 6.43 25.77 4.49
CA ARG A 204 6.87 26.81 5.43
C ARG A 204 8.22 26.50 6.09
N MET A 205 8.47 25.22 6.42
CA MET A 205 9.73 24.78 7.01
C MET A 205 10.90 24.81 6.02
N THR A 206 10.64 24.57 4.74
CA THR A 206 11.69 24.57 3.69
C THR A 206 11.98 25.98 3.14
N GLY A 207 11.22 27.00 3.55
CA GLY A 207 11.44 28.40 3.11
C GLY A 207 11.17 28.63 1.60
N GLN A 208 10.41 27.74 0.99
CA GLN A 208 9.97 27.87 -0.41
C GLN A 208 8.56 28.49 -0.43
N GLU A 209 8.47 29.80 -0.19
CA GLU A 209 7.26 30.60 -0.46
C GLU A 209 7.24 31.08 -1.90
#